data_d1b5e4c84f1636584d3d91553c578a88
#
_entry.id   d1b5e4c84f1636584d3d91553c578a88
#
_cell.length_a   1.000
_cell.length_b   1.000
_cell.length_c   1.000
_cell.angle_alpha   90.00
_cell.angle_beta   90.00
_cell.angle_gamma   90.00
#
_symmetry.space_group_name_H-M   'P 1'
#
loop_
_entity.id
_entity.type
_entity.pdbx_description
1 polymer ?
#
loop_
_entity_poly.entity_id
_entity_poly.type
_entity_poly.pdbx_seq_one_letter_code
_entity_poly.pdbx_strand_id
1 'polypeptide(L)'
;MRGSEGPALAFENVAKSYGATHAVQSVSLQIESGQFVALVGASGSGKSTLLKTVNRLVEPSAGRVLFEGEDVAGLPLAALRRRIGYVFQSIGLFPHMTVAENIGIGPRLAGQKIDTSRVAELLELVELEAEMARRMPEELSGGQRQRVGVARALAGDPHLLLMDEPFGALDPVTRDSLGERVRGLHKGLGLTSVMVTHDMAEALLLADRVLVMDGGEIVADEHPQALVGGGGGEIAQALVAVPRHQAERLAELSR
;
A
#
# COMPACT_ATOMS: atom_id res chain seq x y z
N MET A 1 -15.05 -4.50 17.91
CA MET A 1 -15.91 -4.61 16.72
C MET A 1 -16.22 -3.18 16.26
N ARG A 2 -15.53 -2.70 15.23
CA ARG A 2 -15.77 -1.37 14.63
C ARG A 2 -16.35 -1.61 13.23
N GLY A 3 -17.63 -1.92 13.15
CA GLY A 3 -18.35 -2.02 11.88
C GLY A 3 -18.97 -0.65 11.58
N SER A 4 -18.36 0.15 10.72
CA SER A 4 -19.10 1.15 9.98
C SER A 4 -19.95 0.40 8.95
N GLU A 5 -21.26 0.65 8.96
CA GLU A 5 -22.16 0.14 7.89
C GLU A 5 -21.82 0.90 6.58
N GLY A 6 -20.79 0.46 5.85
CA GLY A 6 -20.41 1.06 4.58
C GLY A 6 -18.94 0.78 4.21
N PRO A 7 -18.54 1.10 2.96
CA PRO A 7 -17.18 0.91 2.50
C PRO A 7 -16.20 1.79 3.28
N ALA A 8 -15.00 1.23 3.57
CA ALA A 8 -13.94 1.99 4.23
C ALA A 8 -13.39 3.10 3.31
N LEU A 9 -13.37 2.85 1.99
CA LEU A 9 -12.89 3.80 1.00
C LEU A 9 -13.77 3.73 -0.25
N ALA A 10 -14.21 4.89 -0.76
CA ALA A 10 -14.92 4.97 -2.03
C ALA A 10 -14.35 6.07 -2.91
N PHE A 11 -14.26 5.78 -4.20
CA PHE A 11 -13.95 6.73 -5.25
C PHE A 11 -15.22 6.95 -6.08
N GLU A 12 -15.60 8.18 -6.29
CA GLU A 12 -16.79 8.57 -7.05
C GLU A 12 -16.38 9.47 -8.22
N ASN A 13 -16.31 8.88 -9.42
CA ASN A 13 -15.91 9.55 -10.67
C ASN A 13 -14.57 10.32 -10.53
N VAL A 14 -13.63 9.76 -9.80
CA VAL A 14 -12.34 10.41 -9.55
C VAL A 14 -11.54 10.49 -10.83
N ALA A 15 -11.14 11.71 -11.21
CA ALA A 15 -10.28 11.95 -12.35
C ALA A 15 -9.11 12.85 -11.95
N LYS A 16 -7.95 12.66 -12.60
CA LYS A 16 -6.79 13.53 -12.44
C LYS A 16 -6.08 13.78 -13.75
N SER A 17 -5.92 15.07 -14.07
CA SER A 17 -5.18 15.52 -15.24
C SER A 17 -4.00 16.39 -14.82
N TYR A 18 -2.90 16.28 -15.55
CA TYR A 18 -1.72 17.13 -15.49
C TYR A 18 -1.52 17.75 -16.88
N GLY A 19 -2.01 18.97 -17.06
CA GLY A 19 -2.10 19.58 -18.39
C GLY A 19 -2.94 18.73 -19.34
N ALA A 20 -2.37 18.29 -20.44
CA ALA A 20 -3.04 17.44 -21.44
C ALA A 20 -3.04 15.94 -21.08
N THR A 21 -2.30 15.52 -20.06
CA THR A 21 -2.20 14.10 -19.68
C THR A 21 -3.27 13.74 -18.67
N HIS A 22 -4.13 12.78 -19.00
CA HIS A 22 -5.14 12.22 -18.10
C HIS A 22 -4.52 11.05 -17.34
N ALA A 23 -4.06 11.28 -16.12
CA ALA A 23 -3.43 10.24 -15.30
C ALA A 23 -4.45 9.29 -14.65
N VAL A 24 -5.65 9.77 -14.36
CA VAL A 24 -6.79 8.98 -13.87
C VAL A 24 -8.04 9.43 -14.60
N GLN A 25 -8.84 8.49 -15.11
CA GLN A 25 -10.04 8.75 -15.93
C GLN A 25 -11.29 8.20 -15.24
N SER A 26 -11.99 9.07 -14.51
CA SER A 26 -13.33 8.79 -13.95
C SER A 26 -13.48 7.46 -13.21
N VAL A 27 -12.55 7.16 -12.29
CA VAL A 27 -12.59 5.92 -11.51
C VAL A 27 -13.68 5.99 -10.46
N SER A 28 -14.57 4.98 -10.46
CA SER A 28 -15.58 4.74 -9.44
C SER A 28 -15.45 3.32 -8.91
N LEU A 29 -15.13 3.19 -7.62
CA LEU A 29 -15.00 1.89 -6.95
C LEU A 29 -15.18 2.05 -5.44
N GLN A 30 -15.51 0.94 -4.77
CA GLN A 30 -15.62 0.85 -3.33
C GLN A 30 -14.70 -0.24 -2.79
N ILE A 31 -14.09 0.01 -1.64
CA ILE A 31 -13.24 -0.94 -0.92
C ILE A 31 -13.86 -1.13 0.45
N GLU A 32 -14.24 -2.37 0.74
CA GLU A 32 -14.88 -2.73 1.99
C GLU A 32 -13.90 -2.70 3.17
N SER A 33 -14.43 -2.48 4.36
CA SER A 33 -13.64 -2.53 5.57
C SER A 33 -12.98 -3.90 5.75
N GLY A 34 -11.70 -3.91 6.07
CA GLY A 34 -10.95 -5.15 6.25
C GLY A 34 -10.50 -5.85 4.95
N GLN A 35 -10.73 -5.26 3.76
CA GLN A 35 -10.17 -5.79 2.52
C GLN A 35 -8.70 -5.39 2.34
N PHE A 36 -7.92 -6.32 1.78
CA PHE A 36 -6.61 -6.04 1.21
C PHE A 36 -6.74 -5.99 -0.32
N VAL A 37 -6.63 -4.80 -0.88
CA VAL A 37 -6.74 -4.55 -2.32
C VAL A 37 -5.37 -4.27 -2.90
N ALA A 38 -5.00 -4.97 -3.99
CA ALA A 38 -3.83 -4.64 -4.79
C ALA A 38 -4.25 -3.91 -6.06
N LEU A 39 -3.57 -2.82 -6.39
CA LEU A 39 -3.72 -2.06 -7.62
C LEU A 39 -2.49 -2.29 -8.49
N VAL A 40 -2.63 -3.02 -9.59
CA VAL A 40 -1.55 -3.43 -10.48
C VAL A 40 -1.71 -2.81 -11.88
N GLY A 41 -0.63 -2.80 -12.65
CA GLY A 41 -0.62 -2.29 -14.03
C GLY A 41 0.74 -1.75 -14.43
N ALA A 42 0.89 -1.37 -15.69
CA ALA A 42 2.13 -0.82 -16.24
C ALA A 42 2.57 0.47 -15.55
N SER A 43 3.85 0.82 -15.67
CA SER A 43 4.32 2.12 -15.21
C SER A 43 3.59 3.24 -15.97
N GLY A 44 3.18 4.28 -15.23
CA GLY A 44 2.41 5.39 -15.83
C GLY A 44 0.91 5.14 -15.97
N SER A 45 0.36 3.98 -15.60
CA SER A 45 -1.08 3.70 -15.70
C SER A 45 -1.97 4.49 -14.72
N GLY A 46 -1.40 5.27 -13.80
CA GLY A 46 -2.15 6.14 -12.89
C GLY A 46 -2.27 5.65 -11.44
N LYS A 47 -1.81 4.44 -11.11
CA LYS A 47 -1.95 3.78 -9.79
C LYS A 47 -1.55 4.66 -8.60
N SER A 48 -0.30 5.11 -8.59
CA SER A 48 0.21 5.98 -7.50
C SER A 48 -0.51 7.33 -7.45
N THR A 49 -0.99 7.84 -8.60
CA THR A 49 -1.80 9.05 -8.64
C THR A 49 -3.15 8.82 -7.95
N LEU A 50 -3.84 7.73 -8.29
CA LEU A 50 -5.11 7.36 -7.65
C LEU A 50 -4.92 7.15 -6.15
N LEU A 51 -3.91 6.36 -5.74
CA LEU A 51 -3.59 6.12 -4.32
C LEU A 51 -3.38 7.43 -3.55
N LYS A 52 -2.64 8.38 -4.13
CA LYS A 52 -2.31 9.68 -3.52
C LYS A 52 -3.50 10.62 -3.38
N THR A 53 -4.63 10.37 -4.06
CA THR A 53 -5.84 11.17 -3.84
C THR A 53 -6.48 10.89 -2.49
N VAL A 54 -6.31 9.68 -1.94
CA VAL A 54 -6.92 9.27 -0.67
C VAL A 54 -6.42 10.10 0.51
N ASN A 55 -5.12 10.36 0.59
CA ASN A 55 -4.51 11.15 1.67
C ASN A 55 -4.24 12.61 1.28
N ARG A 56 -4.82 13.05 0.14
CA ARG A 56 -4.69 14.40 -0.41
C ARG A 56 -3.23 14.83 -0.58
N LEU A 57 -2.35 13.90 -1.02
CA LEU A 57 -1.05 14.26 -1.60
C LEU A 57 -1.22 14.73 -3.04
N VAL A 58 -2.30 14.29 -3.69
CA VAL A 58 -2.75 14.75 -5.00
C VAL A 58 -4.23 15.10 -4.86
N GLU A 59 -4.63 16.30 -5.26
CA GLU A 59 -6.04 16.67 -5.34
C GLU A 59 -6.62 16.16 -6.67
N PRO A 60 -7.77 15.48 -6.68
CA PRO A 60 -8.44 15.11 -7.92
C PRO A 60 -8.82 16.36 -8.74
N SER A 61 -8.88 16.22 -10.07
CA SER A 61 -9.38 17.27 -10.97
C SER A 61 -10.91 17.27 -11.07
N ALA A 62 -11.52 16.09 -10.82
CA ALA A 62 -12.98 15.89 -10.76
C ALA A 62 -13.30 14.68 -9.89
N GLY A 63 -14.55 14.58 -9.47
CA GLY A 63 -15.02 13.53 -8.58
C GLY A 63 -14.61 13.78 -7.13
N ARG A 64 -14.81 12.78 -6.28
CA ARG A 64 -14.47 12.84 -4.85
C ARG A 64 -14.02 11.49 -4.31
N VAL A 65 -13.28 11.53 -3.21
CA VAL A 65 -12.87 10.36 -2.44
C VAL A 65 -13.53 10.41 -1.08
N LEU A 66 -14.19 9.32 -0.69
CA LEU A 66 -14.78 9.18 0.62
C LEU A 66 -13.95 8.19 1.45
N PHE A 67 -13.61 8.55 2.67
CA PHE A 67 -12.97 7.69 3.67
C PHE A 67 -13.90 7.54 4.87
N GLU A 68 -14.32 6.30 5.14
CA GLU A 68 -15.34 5.99 6.18
C GLU A 68 -16.62 6.83 6.02
N GLY A 69 -17.04 7.05 4.75
CA GLY A 69 -18.23 7.83 4.39
C GLY A 69 -18.05 9.34 4.38
N GLU A 70 -16.90 9.88 4.79
CA GLU A 70 -16.60 11.30 4.82
C GLU A 70 -15.79 11.74 3.59
N ASP A 71 -16.18 12.84 2.93
CA ASP A 71 -15.39 13.39 1.82
C ASP A 71 -14.04 13.92 2.36
N VAL A 72 -12.95 13.33 1.86
CA VAL A 72 -11.60 13.69 2.29
C VAL A 72 -11.27 15.16 2.03
N ALA A 73 -11.91 15.80 1.04
CA ALA A 73 -11.70 17.22 0.73
C ALA A 73 -12.17 18.13 1.86
N GLY A 74 -13.21 17.73 2.59
CA GLY A 74 -13.76 18.48 3.74
C GLY A 74 -12.99 18.31 5.04
N LEU A 75 -12.09 17.30 5.13
CA LEU A 75 -11.39 17.00 6.36
C LEU A 75 -10.13 17.85 6.55
N PRO A 76 -9.80 18.27 7.79
CA PRO A 76 -8.50 18.86 8.08
C PRO A 76 -7.37 17.86 7.74
N LEU A 77 -6.39 18.26 6.92
CA LEU A 77 -5.32 17.38 6.41
C LEU A 77 -4.61 16.58 7.49
N ALA A 78 -4.29 17.23 8.62
CA ALA A 78 -3.61 16.56 9.72
C ALA A 78 -4.49 15.48 10.39
N ALA A 79 -5.81 15.69 10.47
CA ALA A 79 -6.74 14.71 11.02
C ALA A 79 -6.90 13.51 10.09
N LEU A 80 -7.06 13.76 8.78
CA LEU A 80 -7.14 12.73 7.76
C LEU A 80 -5.88 11.85 7.78
N ARG A 81 -4.70 12.47 7.67
CA ARG A 81 -3.42 11.75 7.55
C ARG A 81 -3.01 10.98 8.80
N ARG A 82 -3.52 11.33 9.98
CA ARG A 82 -3.31 10.54 11.21
C ARG A 82 -4.09 9.22 11.24
N ARG A 83 -5.21 9.15 10.51
CA ARG A 83 -6.03 7.94 10.37
C ARG A 83 -5.48 6.97 9.31
N ILE A 84 -4.49 7.42 8.52
CA ILE A 84 -3.95 6.70 7.35
C ILE A 84 -2.46 6.44 7.54
N GLY A 85 -2.07 5.18 7.54
CA GLY A 85 -0.67 4.78 7.38
C GLY A 85 -0.27 4.86 5.91
N TYR A 86 0.89 5.45 5.62
CA TYR A 86 1.36 5.57 4.25
C TYR A 86 2.81 5.08 4.11
N VAL A 87 3.02 4.07 3.27
CA VAL A 87 4.33 3.59 2.87
C VAL A 87 4.68 4.20 1.51
N PHE A 88 5.74 5.02 1.50
CA PHE A 88 6.17 5.72 0.29
C PHE A 88 7.05 4.83 -0.59
N GLN A 89 6.92 4.97 -1.91
CA GLN A 89 7.79 4.34 -2.90
C GLN A 89 9.27 4.75 -2.70
N SER A 90 9.52 6.05 -2.50
CA SER A 90 10.82 6.56 -2.08
C SER A 90 10.85 6.67 -0.57
N ILE A 91 11.24 5.67 0.10
CA ILE A 91 11.32 5.43 1.57
C ILE A 91 11.09 6.66 2.47
N GLY A 92 11.65 7.83 2.12
CA GLY A 92 11.37 9.14 2.75
C GLY A 92 11.63 9.16 4.26
N LEU A 93 12.66 8.47 4.76
CA LEU A 93 13.09 8.62 6.14
C LEU A 93 13.77 9.98 6.33
N PHE A 94 13.56 10.58 7.49
CA PHE A 94 14.24 11.81 7.87
C PHE A 94 15.71 11.50 8.21
N PRO A 95 16.69 11.99 7.44
CA PRO A 95 18.09 11.56 7.58
C PRO A 95 18.74 12.02 8.88
N HIS A 96 18.20 13.04 9.53
CA HIS A 96 18.66 13.63 10.78
C HIS A 96 17.94 13.05 12.01
N MET A 97 17.14 12.02 11.84
CA MET A 97 16.41 11.33 12.92
C MET A 97 16.84 9.88 12.97
N THR A 98 16.94 9.34 14.18
CA THR A 98 17.14 7.90 14.39
C THR A 98 15.97 7.08 13.83
N VAL A 99 16.14 5.78 13.73
CA VAL A 99 15.07 4.83 13.36
C VAL A 99 13.87 4.98 14.30
N ALA A 100 14.08 5.03 15.61
CA ALA A 100 13.02 5.21 16.59
C ALA A 100 12.25 6.53 16.39
N GLU A 101 12.96 7.62 16.13
CA GLU A 101 12.34 8.92 15.88
C GLU A 101 11.59 8.95 14.56
N ASN A 102 12.09 8.29 13.51
CA ASN A 102 11.38 8.12 12.25
C ASN A 102 10.09 7.34 12.44
N ILE A 103 10.11 6.23 13.17
CA ILE A 103 8.92 5.43 13.47
C ILE A 103 7.92 6.28 14.28
N GLY A 104 8.40 6.97 15.32
CA GLY A 104 7.57 7.74 16.23
C GLY A 104 7.08 9.10 15.72
N ILE A 105 7.43 9.52 14.49
CA ILE A 105 7.11 10.88 14.02
C ILE A 105 5.60 11.14 13.92
N GLY A 106 4.83 10.17 13.43
CA GLY A 106 3.36 10.29 13.32
C GLY A 106 2.68 10.51 14.68
N PRO A 107 2.86 9.60 15.63
CA PRO A 107 2.41 9.78 17.02
C PRO A 107 2.87 11.11 17.64
N ARG A 108 4.15 11.47 17.47
CA ARG A 108 4.68 12.73 17.99
C ARG A 108 3.97 13.96 17.44
N LEU A 109 3.67 13.99 16.13
CA LEU A 109 2.87 15.06 15.51
C LEU A 109 1.41 15.08 15.99
N ALA A 110 0.91 13.97 16.49
CA ALA A 110 -0.40 13.87 17.15
C ALA A 110 -0.38 14.27 18.64
N GLY A 111 0.77 14.71 19.18
CA GLY A 111 0.94 15.02 20.59
C GLY A 111 1.08 13.79 21.50
N GLN A 112 1.24 12.61 20.92
CA GLN A 112 1.43 11.35 21.64
C GLN A 112 2.91 11.03 21.78
N LYS A 113 3.28 10.34 22.85
CA LYS A 113 4.62 9.73 22.98
C LYS A 113 4.52 8.27 22.57
N ILE A 114 5.43 7.85 21.71
CA ILE A 114 5.66 6.43 21.46
C ILE A 114 6.74 5.96 22.45
N ASP A 115 6.48 4.91 23.18
CA ASP A 115 7.47 4.36 24.09
C ASP A 115 8.45 3.41 23.36
N THR A 116 9.53 3.05 24.04
CA THR A 116 10.56 2.18 23.48
C THR A 116 10.07 0.76 23.25
N SER A 117 9.09 0.28 24.02
CA SER A 117 8.50 -1.06 23.86
C SER A 117 7.72 -1.11 22.54
N ARG A 118 6.92 -0.09 22.24
CA ARG A 118 6.16 -0.02 20.98
C ARG A 118 7.06 0.09 19.76
N VAL A 119 8.17 0.82 19.87
CA VAL A 119 9.17 0.87 18.79
C VAL A 119 9.79 -0.51 18.56
N ALA A 120 10.14 -1.23 19.65
CA ALA A 120 10.70 -2.57 19.55
C ALA A 120 9.71 -3.57 18.91
N GLU A 121 8.44 -3.55 19.32
CA GLU A 121 7.38 -4.34 18.70
C GLU A 121 7.26 -4.07 17.19
N LEU A 122 7.28 -2.79 16.79
CA LEU A 122 7.18 -2.40 15.38
C LEU A 122 8.42 -2.82 14.58
N LEU A 123 9.61 -2.81 15.20
CA LEU A 123 10.84 -3.30 14.58
C LEU A 123 10.82 -4.82 14.40
N GLU A 124 10.42 -5.56 15.44
CA GLU A 124 10.27 -7.02 15.37
C GLU A 124 9.29 -7.43 14.26
N LEU A 125 8.19 -6.69 14.15
CA LEU A 125 7.15 -6.89 13.17
C LEU A 125 7.66 -6.79 11.73
N VAL A 126 8.66 -5.94 11.48
CA VAL A 126 9.33 -5.78 10.17
C VAL A 126 10.68 -6.51 10.11
N GLU A 127 10.94 -7.48 10.98
CA GLU A 127 12.16 -8.29 11.05
C GLU A 127 13.44 -7.44 11.21
N LEU A 128 13.39 -6.45 12.05
CA LEU A 128 14.54 -5.65 12.43
C LEU A 128 14.81 -5.83 13.94
N GLU A 129 16.07 -5.93 14.29
CA GLU A 129 16.50 -6.01 15.68
C GLU A 129 16.21 -4.71 16.44
N ALA A 130 15.81 -4.81 17.71
CA ALA A 130 15.45 -3.67 18.54
C ALA A 130 16.61 -2.64 18.68
N GLU A 131 17.85 -3.11 18.62
CA GLU A 131 19.06 -2.29 18.68
C GLU A 131 19.15 -1.30 17.51
N MET A 132 18.52 -1.60 16.39
CA MET A 132 18.47 -0.70 15.22
C MET A 132 17.70 0.59 15.51
N ALA A 133 16.89 0.64 16.57
CA ALA A 133 16.16 1.83 17.00
C ALA A 133 17.04 3.08 17.11
N ARG A 134 18.33 2.90 17.49
CA ARG A 134 19.29 3.99 17.70
C ARG A 134 20.07 4.39 16.45
N ARG A 135 20.02 3.60 15.37
CA ARG A 135 20.76 3.88 14.14
C ARG A 135 20.15 5.05 13.38
N MET A 136 21.01 5.68 12.58
CA MET A 136 20.59 6.68 11.61
C MET A 136 20.25 6.01 10.27
N PRO A 137 19.39 6.60 9.43
CA PRO A 137 19.01 6.03 8.14
C PRO A 137 20.18 5.71 7.20
N GLU A 138 21.28 6.46 7.28
CA GLU A 138 22.49 6.23 6.48
C GLU A 138 23.23 4.94 6.85
N GLU A 139 23.06 4.45 8.08
CA GLU A 139 23.66 3.21 8.59
C GLU A 139 22.86 1.96 8.17
N LEU A 140 21.73 2.14 7.49
CA LEU A 140 20.82 1.07 7.07
C LEU A 140 20.98 0.73 5.59
N SER A 141 20.81 -0.56 5.25
CA SER A 141 20.63 -0.97 3.85
C SER A 141 19.32 -0.40 3.26
N GLY A 142 19.18 -0.41 1.92
CA GLY A 142 17.95 -0.01 1.25
C GLY A 142 16.71 -0.77 1.76
N GLY A 143 16.83 -2.09 1.90
CA GLY A 143 15.78 -2.94 2.42
C GLY A 143 15.43 -2.67 3.89
N GLN A 144 16.45 -2.40 4.74
CA GLN A 144 16.20 -2.01 6.14
C GLN A 144 15.46 -0.68 6.22
N ARG A 145 15.85 0.31 5.41
CA ARG A 145 15.12 1.59 5.34
C ARG A 145 13.67 1.39 4.93
N GLN A 146 13.40 0.52 3.94
CA GLN A 146 12.03 0.22 3.50
C GLN A 146 11.19 -0.38 4.63
N ARG A 147 11.75 -1.35 5.37
CA ARG A 147 11.10 -1.96 6.54
C ARG A 147 10.81 -0.95 7.65
N VAL A 148 11.73 -0.02 7.92
CA VAL A 148 11.47 1.11 8.85
C VAL A 148 10.32 1.98 8.33
N GLY A 149 10.21 2.19 7.02
CA GLY A 149 9.08 2.91 6.39
C GLY A 149 7.74 2.24 6.65
N VAL A 150 7.68 0.91 6.59
CA VAL A 150 6.47 0.13 6.95
C VAL A 150 6.16 0.26 8.45
N ALA A 151 7.16 0.09 9.32
CA ALA A 151 6.98 0.28 10.77
C ALA A 151 6.44 1.68 11.12
N ARG A 152 6.98 2.72 10.47
CA ARG A 152 6.51 4.11 10.63
C ARG A 152 5.04 4.27 10.23
N ALA A 153 4.62 3.65 9.13
CA ALA A 153 3.24 3.73 8.66
C ALA A 153 2.24 3.11 9.65
N LEU A 154 2.67 2.09 10.41
CA LEU A 154 1.86 1.39 11.39
C LEU A 154 1.88 2.01 12.79
N ALA A 155 2.83 2.93 13.06
CA ALA A 155 3.06 3.45 14.42
C ALA A 155 1.90 4.24 15.03
N GLY A 156 1.00 4.78 14.19
CA GLY A 156 -0.17 5.54 14.62
C GLY A 156 -1.45 4.72 14.72
N ASP A 157 -1.38 3.40 14.68
CA ASP A 157 -2.53 2.48 14.66
C ASP A 157 -3.60 2.91 13.61
N PRO A 158 -3.22 2.99 12.31
CA PRO A 158 -4.09 3.52 11.27
C PRO A 158 -5.29 2.61 11.03
N HIS A 159 -6.39 3.18 10.51
CA HIS A 159 -7.54 2.41 10.02
C HIS A 159 -7.36 1.94 8.57
N LEU A 160 -6.59 2.70 7.80
CA LEU A 160 -6.31 2.45 6.39
C LEU A 160 -4.79 2.48 6.18
N LEU A 161 -4.26 1.43 5.55
CA LEU A 161 -2.86 1.33 5.16
C LEU A 161 -2.74 1.48 3.64
N LEU A 162 -2.10 2.54 3.20
CA LEU A 162 -1.78 2.80 1.80
C LEU A 162 -0.30 2.50 1.56
N MET A 163 0.00 1.72 0.54
CA MET A 163 1.36 1.30 0.22
C MET A 163 1.65 1.54 -1.27
N ASP A 164 2.64 2.37 -1.55
CA ASP A 164 3.08 2.71 -2.91
C ASP A 164 4.39 1.96 -3.19
N GLU A 165 4.33 0.82 -3.89
CA GLU A 165 5.43 -0.10 -4.18
C GLU A 165 6.27 -0.48 -2.95
N PRO A 166 5.64 -1.02 -1.87
CA PRO A 166 6.28 -1.16 -0.57
C PRO A 166 7.47 -2.12 -0.55
N PHE A 167 7.58 -3.00 -1.54
CA PHE A 167 8.58 -4.07 -1.58
C PHE A 167 9.61 -3.92 -2.70
N GLY A 168 9.52 -2.87 -3.52
CA GLY A 168 10.32 -2.72 -4.74
C GLY A 168 11.84 -2.65 -4.54
N ALA A 169 12.31 -2.21 -3.36
CA ALA A 169 13.73 -2.11 -3.03
C ALA A 169 14.28 -3.34 -2.27
N LEU A 170 13.49 -4.40 -2.10
CA LEU A 170 13.86 -5.60 -1.34
C LEU A 170 14.41 -6.71 -2.25
N ASP A 171 15.34 -7.50 -1.72
CA ASP A 171 15.69 -8.77 -2.32
C ASP A 171 14.50 -9.77 -2.26
N PRO A 172 14.46 -10.80 -3.11
CA PRO A 172 13.30 -11.69 -3.22
C PRO A 172 12.91 -12.38 -1.90
N VAL A 173 13.88 -12.81 -1.09
CA VAL A 173 13.62 -13.53 0.17
C VAL A 173 12.99 -12.58 1.20
N THR A 174 13.60 -11.42 1.38
CA THR A 174 13.07 -10.39 2.29
C THR A 174 11.70 -9.86 1.84
N ARG A 175 11.49 -9.74 0.53
CA ARG A 175 10.21 -9.30 -0.06
C ARG A 175 9.09 -10.26 0.31
N ASP A 176 9.29 -11.55 0.09
CA ASP A 176 8.31 -12.60 0.38
C ASP A 176 7.96 -12.63 1.86
N SER A 177 8.97 -12.73 2.73
CA SER A 177 8.79 -12.72 4.19
C SER A 177 8.06 -11.47 4.69
N LEU A 178 8.47 -10.27 4.27
CA LEU A 178 7.81 -9.03 4.69
C LEU A 178 6.38 -8.94 4.14
N GLY A 179 6.13 -9.41 2.91
CA GLY A 179 4.80 -9.47 2.33
C GLY A 179 3.85 -10.30 3.18
N GLU A 180 4.26 -11.52 3.56
CA GLU A 180 3.48 -12.41 4.43
C GLU A 180 3.22 -11.79 5.81
N ARG A 181 4.21 -11.12 6.41
CA ARG A 181 4.05 -10.42 7.69
C ARG A 181 3.07 -9.27 7.59
N VAL A 182 3.17 -8.43 6.55
CA VAL A 182 2.22 -7.34 6.30
C VAL A 182 0.81 -7.89 6.12
N ARG A 183 0.67 -9.02 5.41
CA ARG A 183 -0.62 -9.72 5.27
C ARG A 183 -1.13 -10.26 6.61
N GLY A 184 -0.27 -10.85 7.43
CA GLY A 184 -0.59 -11.32 8.78
C GLY A 184 -1.09 -10.20 9.68
N LEU A 185 -0.41 -9.04 9.63
CA LEU A 185 -0.81 -7.83 10.35
C LEU A 185 -2.15 -7.27 9.90
N HIS A 186 -2.33 -7.12 8.60
CA HIS A 186 -3.59 -6.69 8.02
C HIS A 186 -4.76 -7.52 8.61
N LYS A 187 -4.63 -8.85 8.62
CA LYS A 187 -5.63 -9.75 9.21
C LYS A 187 -5.75 -9.60 10.72
N GLY A 188 -4.62 -9.58 11.43
CA GLY A 188 -4.60 -9.52 12.90
C GLY A 188 -5.16 -8.22 13.48
N LEU A 189 -4.95 -7.10 12.80
CA LEU A 189 -5.40 -5.78 13.20
C LEU A 189 -6.75 -5.38 12.56
N GLY A 190 -7.27 -6.17 11.62
CA GLY A 190 -8.49 -5.83 10.87
C GLY A 190 -8.35 -4.56 10.04
N LEU A 191 -7.17 -4.34 9.45
CA LEU A 191 -6.88 -3.16 8.64
C LEU A 191 -7.63 -3.21 7.31
N THR A 192 -7.93 -2.05 6.74
CA THR A 192 -8.16 -1.94 5.29
C THR A 192 -6.84 -1.56 4.65
N SER A 193 -6.44 -2.25 3.58
CA SER A 193 -5.13 -2.01 2.93
C SER A 193 -5.27 -1.84 1.43
N VAL A 194 -4.58 -0.85 0.88
CA VAL A 194 -4.46 -0.66 -0.58
C VAL A 194 -2.98 -0.62 -0.93
N MET A 195 -2.55 -1.55 -1.77
CA MET A 195 -1.18 -1.69 -2.22
C MET A 195 -1.06 -1.45 -3.72
N VAL A 196 -0.24 -0.50 -4.10
CA VAL A 196 0.21 -0.36 -5.50
C VAL A 196 1.45 -1.22 -5.70
N THR A 197 1.43 -2.04 -6.72
CA THR A 197 2.60 -2.81 -7.15
C THR A 197 2.59 -2.97 -8.68
N HIS A 198 3.75 -3.20 -9.27
CA HIS A 198 3.89 -3.64 -10.66
C HIS A 198 4.10 -5.16 -10.75
N ASP A 199 4.19 -5.85 -9.62
CA ASP A 199 4.37 -7.31 -9.54
C ASP A 199 3.02 -8.00 -9.35
N MET A 200 2.58 -8.74 -10.37
CA MET A 200 1.32 -9.50 -10.34
C MET A 200 1.39 -10.65 -9.34
N ALA A 201 2.57 -11.27 -9.11
CA ALA A 201 2.71 -12.33 -8.13
C ALA A 201 2.45 -11.81 -6.70
N GLU A 202 3.01 -10.64 -6.34
CA GLU A 202 2.70 -9.98 -5.06
C GLU A 202 1.20 -9.76 -4.89
N ALA A 203 0.53 -9.24 -5.92
CA ALA A 203 -0.90 -8.97 -5.89
C ALA A 203 -1.73 -10.24 -5.67
N LEU A 204 -1.41 -11.30 -6.43
CA LEU A 204 -2.12 -12.58 -6.34
C LEU A 204 -1.93 -13.30 -5.00
N LEU A 205 -0.76 -13.17 -4.38
CA LEU A 205 -0.42 -13.84 -3.12
C LEU A 205 -0.91 -13.09 -1.89
N LEU A 206 -0.91 -11.75 -1.93
CA LEU A 206 -1.16 -10.94 -0.75
C LEU A 206 -2.58 -10.35 -0.67
N ALA A 207 -3.22 -10.06 -1.82
CA ALA A 207 -4.49 -9.35 -1.83
C ALA A 207 -5.71 -10.28 -1.76
N ASP A 208 -6.84 -9.74 -1.26
CA ASP A 208 -8.15 -10.37 -1.37
C ASP A 208 -8.81 -10.03 -2.72
N ARG A 209 -8.44 -8.87 -3.29
CA ARG A 209 -9.00 -8.32 -4.51
C ARG A 209 -7.92 -7.59 -5.29
N VAL A 210 -7.89 -7.80 -6.59
CA VAL A 210 -6.89 -7.22 -7.48
C VAL A 210 -7.58 -6.33 -8.51
N LEU A 211 -7.18 -5.07 -8.53
CA LEU A 211 -7.60 -4.08 -9.52
C LEU A 211 -6.49 -3.93 -10.55
N VAL A 212 -6.81 -4.10 -11.82
CA VAL A 212 -5.85 -3.85 -12.91
C VAL A 212 -6.12 -2.47 -13.50
N MET A 213 -5.10 -1.63 -13.53
CA MET A 213 -5.21 -0.27 -14.06
C MET A 213 -4.38 -0.11 -15.33
N ASP A 214 -5.03 0.38 -16.37
CA ASP A 214 -4.38 0.72 -17.64
C ASP A 214 -4.91 2.04 -18.18
N GLY A 215 -4.05 2.89 -18.76
CA GLY A 215 -4.43 4.16 -19.36
C GLY A 215 -5.24 5.11 -18.47
N GLY A 216 -5.15 5.00 -17.14
CA GLY A 216 -5.92 5.81 -16.19
C GLY A 216 -7.27 5.22 -15.78
N GLU A 217 -7.62 4.03 -16.26
CA GLU A 217 -8.89 3.34 -16.00
C GLU A 217 -8.67 2.03 -15.25
N ILE A 218 -9.68 1.58 -14.49
CA ILE A 218 -9.71 0.22 -13.92
C ILE A 218 -10.29 -0.70 -15.01
N VAL A 219 -9.45 -1.56 -15.56
CA VAL A 219 -9.80 -2.47 -16.66
C VAL A 219 -10.15 -3.88 -16.19
N ALA A 220 -9.80 -4.23 -14.94
CA ALA A 220 -10.25 -5.46 -14.29
C ALA A 220 -10.36 -5.24 -12.77
N ASP A 221 -11.31 -5.94 -12.16
CA ASP A 221 -11.64 -5.90 -10.74
C ASP A 221 -12.05 -7.30 -10.30
N GLU A 222 -11.11 -8.08 -9.79
CA GLU A 222 -11.28 -9.52 -9.63
C GLU A 222 -10.65 -10.04 -8.34
N HIS A 223 -11.13 -11.19 -7.89
CA HIS A 223 -10.41 -11.99 -6.90
C HIS A 223 -9.20 -12.70 -7.53
N PRO A 224 -8.10 -12.93 -6.78
CA PRO A 224 -6.92 -13.64 -7.29
C PRO A 224 -7.23 -14.96 -8.00
N GLN A 225 -8.17 -15.76 -7.46
CA GLN A 225 -8.57 -17.03 -8.04
C GLN A 225 -9.22 -16.89 -9.42
N ALA A 226 -10.03 -15.84 -9.64
CA ALA A 226 -10.65 -15.56 -10.92
C ALA A 226 -9.60 -15.17 -11.97
N LEU A 227 -8.62 -14.34 -11.61
CA LEU A 227 -7.50 -13.97 -12.48
C LEU A 227 -6.66 -15.19 -12.87
N VAL A 228 -6.30 -16.05 -11.91
CA VAL A 228 -5.57 -17.29 -12.20
C VAL A 228 -6.40 -18.24 -13.08
N GLY A 229 -7.72 -18.23 -12.92
CA GLY A 229 -8.67 -19.01 -13.74
C GLY A 229 -8.93 -18.46 -15.14
N GLY A 230 -8.32 -17.32 -15.54
CA GLY A 230 -8.48 -16.75 -16.88
C GLY A 230 -9.42 -15.54 -16.95
N GLY A 231 -9.93 -15.04 -15.83
CA GLY A 231 -10.77 -13.84 -15.74
C GLY A 231 -10.00 -12.53 -15.93
N GLY A 232 -10.71 -11.40 -15.94
CA GLY A 232 -10.15 -10.05 -15.95
C GLY A 232 -9.76 -9.48 -17.32
N GLY A 233 -9.99 -10.23 -18.42
CA GLY A 233 -9.73 -9.76 -19.79
C GLY A 233 -8.25 -9.81 -20.20
N GLU A 234 -7.95 -9.38 -21.42
CA GLU A 234 -6.65 -9.57 -22.08
C GLU A 234 -5.49 -8.88 -21.32
N ILE A 235 -5.69 -7.65 -20.86
CA ILE A 235 -4.65 -6.88 -20.16
C ILE A 235 -4.28 -7.55 -18.83
N ALA A 236 -5.28 -7.98 -18.06
CA ALA A 236 -5.05 -8.68 -16.81
C ALA A 236 -4.35 -10.03 -17.05
N GLN A 237 -4.79 -10.78 -18.07
CA GLN A 237 -4.18 -12.07 -18.41
C GLN A 237 -2.75 -11.94 -18.92
N ALA A 238 -2.40 -10.87 -19.63
CA ALA A 238 -1.02 -10.58 -20.00
C ALA A 238 -0.11 -10.39 -18.77
N LEU A 239 -0.62 -9.75 -17.72
CA LEU A 239 0.12 -9.59 -16.45
C LEU A 239 0.21 -10.91 -15.67
N VAL A 240 -0.86 -11.71 -15.62
CA VAL A 240 -0.89 -13.04 -14.96
C VAL A 240 0.02 -14.04 -15.67
N ALA A 241 0.17 -13.93 -16.99
CA ALA A 241 1.05 -14.83 -17.75
C ALA A 241 2.51 -14.78 -17.28
N VAL A 242 2.99 -13.64 -16.79
CA VAL A 242 4.39 -13.49 -16.34
C VAL A 242 4.73 -14.47 -15.19
N PRO A 243 4.08 -14.39 -14.01
CA PRO A 243 4.37 -15.32 -12.92
C PRO A 243 4.02 -16.78 -13.28
N ARG A 244 3.00 -17.02 -14.12
CA ARG A 244 2.65 -18.36 -14.60
C ARG A 244 3.79 -19.00 -15.39
N HIS A 245 4.32 -18.33 -16.41
CA HIS A 245 5.45 -18.82 -17.19
C HIS A 245 6.72 -19.01 -16.36
N GLN A 246 6.96 -18.14 -15.37
CA GLN A 246 8.08 -18.30 -14.45
C GLN A 246 7.95 -19.60 -13.64
N ALA A 247 6.77 -19.87 -13.08
CA ALA A 247 6.50 -21.07 -12.31
C ALA A 247 6.61 -22.36 -13.16
N GLU A 248 6.08 -22.35 -14.40
CA GLU A 248 6.17 -23.47 -15.35
C GLU A 248 7.63 -23.78 -15.69
N ARG A 249 8.43 -22.77 -16.02
CA ARG A 249 9.86 -22.95 -16.33
C ARG A 249 10.67 -23.47 -15.14
N LEU A 250 10.38 -23.00 -13.92
CA LEU A 250 11.02 -23.53 -12.71
C LEU A 250 10.64 -24.99 -12.46
N ALA A 251 9.38 -25.35 -12.70
CA ALA A 251 8.91 -26.74 -12.57
C ALA A 251 9.56 -27.67 -13.61
N GLU A 252 9.86 -27.18 -14.82
CA GLU A 252 10.59 -27.94 -15.85
C GLU A 252 12.05 -28.21 -15.46
N LEU A 253 12.71 -27.27 -14.78
CA LEU A 253 14.10 -27.42 -14.32
C LEU A 253 14.24 -28.41 -13.15
N SER A 254 13.14 -28.75 -12.49
CA SER A 254 13.13 -29.69 -11.36
C SER A 254 12.82 -31.13 -11.77
N ARG A 255 12.62 -31.40 -13.06
CA ARG A 255 12.40 -32.75 -13.65
C ARG A 255 13.67 -33.28 -14.28
#